data_edfc38f31c40ceafde33c7c8e04ca653
#
_entry.id   edfc38f31c40ceafde33c7c8e04ca653
#
_cell.length_a   1.000
_cell.length_b   1.000
_cell.length_c   1.000
_cell.angle_alpha   90.00
_cell.angle_beta   90.00
_cell.angle_gamma   90.00
#
_symmetry.space_group_name_H-M   'P 1'
#
loop_
_entity.id
_entity.type
_entity.pdbx_description
1 polymer ?
#
loop_
_entity_poly.entity_id
_entity_poly.type
_entity_poly.pdbx_seq_one_letter_code
_entity_poly.pdbx_strand_id
1 'polypeptide(L)'
;MTPTDFIARYAPAAQKACAGTGLLASINLAQAILESGWGESGLTKRANNFFGVKAGKAWRGPVVTLPTKEEVGGKLITVMAAFRKYDTPEAAFADRVLLFRTLTRYQRLFQVDTFEMEARLLKACGYATDSQYPEKLIAIVRKYNLTRFDA
;
A
#
# COMPACT_ATOMS: atom_id res chain seq x y z
N MET A 1 5.78 4.01 -17.43
CA MET A 1 5.15 5.29 -16.98
C MET A 1 6.16 6.03 -16.13
N THR A 2 6.30 7.32 -16.33
CA THR A 2 7.21 8.14 -15.54
C THR A 2 6.66 8.36 -14.13
N PRO A 3 7.51 8.76 -13.16
CA PRO A 3 6.99 9.17 -11.84
C PRO A 3 5.91 10.24 -11.92
N THR A 4 6.08 11.25 -12.76
CA THR A 4 5.08 12.29 -12.95
C THR A 4 3.75 11.72 -13.45
N ASP A 5 3.80 10.81 -14.42
CA ASP A 5 2.60 10.18 -14.97
C ASP A 5 1.90 9.29 -13.94
N PHE A 6 2.66 8.52 -13.17
CA PHE A 6 2.12 7.67 -12.12
C PHE A 6 1.37 8.52 -11.08
N ILE A 7 2.02 9.58 -10.59
CA ILE A 7 1.43 10.45 -9.58
C ILE A 7 0.16 11.10 -10.11
N ALA A 8 0.19 11.66 -11.33
CA ALA A 8 -0.97 12.28 -11.93
C ALA A 8 -2.14 11.28 -12.08
N ARG A 9 -1.82 10.05 -12.45
CA ARG A 9 -2.82 9.00 -12.68
C ARG A 9 -3.48 8.52 -11.39
N TYR A 10 -2.70 8.33 -10.31
CA TYR A 10 -3.18 7.65 -9.11
C TYR A 10 -3.41 8.55 -7.90
N ALA A 11 -2.94 9.79 -7.90
CA ALA A 11 -3.21 10.71 -6.80
C ALA A 11 -4.72 10.90 -6.54
N PRO A 12 -5.58 11.03 -7.57
CA PRO A 12 -7.02 11.13 -7.32
C PRO A 12 -7.59 9.91 -6.60
N ALA A 13 -7.13 8.70 -6.92
CA ALA A 13 -7.58 7.48 -6.26
C ALA A 13 -7.16 7.48 -4.79
N ALA A 14 -5.92 7.91 -4.49
CA ALA A 14 -5.43 8.02 -3.12
C ALA A 14 -6.24 9.04 -2.32
N GLN A 15 -6.51 10.20 -2.90
CA GLN A 15 -7.29 11.25 -2.25
C GLN A 15 -8.71 10.76 -1.95
N LYS A 16 -9.36 10.12 -2.91
CA LYS A 16 -10.71 9.60 -2.74
C LYS A 16 -10.76 8.53 -1.64
N ALA A 17 -9.80 7.61 -1.65
CA ALA A 17 -9.75 6.53 -0.66
C ALA A 17 -9.56 7.05 0.75
N CYS A 18 -8.75 8.09 0.92
CA CYS A 18 -8.39 8.63 2.25
C CYS A 18 -9.34 9.73 2.75
N ALA A 19 -10.18 10.29 1.88
CA ALA A 19 -11.06 11.40 2.25
C ALA A 19 -11.94 11.06 3.46
N GLY A 20 -11.91 11.92 4.48
CA GLY A 20 -12.72 11.76 5.68
C GLY A 20 -12.29 10.63 6.61
N THR A 21 -11.15 9.98 6.37
CA THR A 21 -10.72 8.81 7.15
C THR A 21 -9.70 9.15 8.25
N GLY A 22 -8.97 10.23 8.11
CA GLY A 22 -7.81 10.52 8.96
C GLY A 22 -6.50 9.97 8.40
N LEU A 23 -6.56 9.10 7.40
CA LEU A 23 -5.37 8.64 6.69
C LEU A 23 -4.93 9.68 5.65
N LEU A 24 -3.64 9.74 5.38
CA LEU A 24 -3.08 10.73 4.48
C LEU A 24 -2.87 10.16 3.07
N ALA A 25 -3.35 10.90 2.08
CA ALA A 25 -3.19 10.53 0.67
C ALA A 25 -1.71 10.40 0.28
N SER A 26 -0.85 11.24 0.84
CA SER A 26 0.59 11.19 0.61
C SER A 26 1.19 9.83 0.95
N ILE A 27 0.83 9.26 2.08
CA ILE A 27 1.33 7.95 2.52
C ILE A 27 0.68 6.82 1.70
N ASN A 28 -0.61 6.92 1.41
CA ASN A 28 -1.27 5.96 0.52
C ASN A 28 -0.53 5.87 -0.82
N LEU A 29 -0.26 7.02 -1.42
CA LEU A 29 0.43 7.10 -2.70
C LEU A 29 1.88 6.61 -2.60
N ALA A 30 2.60 6.99 -1.53
CA ALA A 30 3.98 6.54 -1.31
C ALA A 30 4.05 5.01 -1.16
N GLN A 31 3.11 4.40 -0.43
CA GLN A 31 3.04 2.94 -0.34
C GLN A 31 2.77 2.30 -1.69
N ALA A 32 1.83 2.85 -2.46
CA ALA A 32 1.55 2.33 -3.80
C ALA A 32 2.79 2.37 -4.68
N ILE A 33 3.54 3.48 -4.63
CA ILE A 33 4.78 3.64 -5.38
C ILE A 33 5.80 2.57 -4.97
N LEU A 34 6.05 2.44 -3.67
CA LEU A 34 7.06 1.54 -3.13
C LEU A 34 6.70 0.07 -3.39
N GLU A 35 5.47 -0.32 -3.07
CA GLU A 35 5.04 -1.72 -3.14
C GLU A 35 4.86 -2.21 -4.59
N SER A 36 4.44 -1.34 -5.50
CA SER A 36 4.19 -1.71 -6.89
C SER A 36 5.38 -1.46 -7.81
N GLY A 37 6.46 -0.84 -7.31
CA GLY A 37 7.57 -0.43 -8.15
C GLY A 37 7.09 0.50 -9.26
N TRP A 38 6.39 1.57 -8.92
CA TRP A 38 5.81 2.52 -9.88
C TRP A 38 4.82 1.85 -10.85
N GLY A 39 4.09 0.85 -10.36
CA GLY A 39 3.10 0.14 -11.16
C GLY A 39 3.68 -0.91 -12.10
N GLU A 40 4.99 -1.14 -12.07
CA GLU A 40 5.65 -2.06 -13.00
C GLU A 40 5.65 -3.51 -12.53
N SER A 41 5.28 -3.81 -11.28
CA SER A 41 5.26 -5.18 -10.79
C SER A 41 4.26 -6.04 -11.57
N GLY A 42 4.57 -7.34 -11.69
CA GLY A 42 3.67 -8.29 -12.33
C GLY A 42 2.31 -8.36 -11.64
N LEU A 43 2.31 -8.26 -10.32
CA LEU A 43 1.08 -8.26 -9.52
C LEU A 43 0.19 -7.06 -9.85
N THR A 44 0.78 -5.88 -9.96
CA THR A 44 0.02 -4.67 -10.29
C THR A 44 -0.54 -4.75 -11.71
N LYS A 45 0.28 -5.18 -12.67
CA LYS A 45 -0.14 -5.28 -14.08
C LYS A 45 -1.25 -6.31 -14.29
N ARG A 46 -1.19 -7.43 -13.56
CA ARG A 46 -2.17 -8.53 -13.73
C ARG A 46 -3.42 -8.34 -12.90
N ALA A 47 -3.32 -7.70 -11.74
CA ALA A 47 -4.38 -7.74 -10.73
C ALA A 47 -4.80 -6.37 -10.21
N ASN A 48 -4.25 -5.27 -10.71
CA ASN A 48 -4.44 -3.93 -10.14
C ASN A 48 -4.13 -3.90 -8.64
N ASN A 49 -3.27 -4.79 -8.17
CA ASN A 49 -2.92 -4.90 -6.75
C ASN A 49 -1.63 -4.11 -6.52
N PHE A 50 -1.77 -2.93 -5.93
CA PHE A 50 -0.68 -1.97 -5.74
C PHE A 50 0.04 -2.13 -4.40
N PHE A 51 -0.56 -2.85 -3.45
CA PHE A 51 -0.09 -2.89 -2.07
C PHE A 51 0.36 -4.29 -1.63
N GLY A 52 0.37 -5.26 -2.54
CA GLY A 52 0.78 -6.62 -2.23
C GLY A 52 -0.20 -7.35 -1.32
N VAL A 53 -1.49 -7.08 -1.44
CA VAL A 53 -2.50 -7.63 -0.53
C VAL A 53 -2.79 -9.08 -0.89
N LYS A 54 -2.51 -9.99 0.05
CA LYS A 54 -2.86 -11.40 -0.11
C LYS A 54 -4.37 -11.60 0.04
N ALA A 55 -4.89 -12.64 -0.63
CA ALA A 55 -6.33 -12.91 -0.63
C ALA A 55 -6.86 -13.20 0.78
N GLY A 56 -6.20 -14.09 1.51
CA GLY A 56 -6.67 -14.46 2.83
C GLY A 56 -7.98 -15.20 2.78
N LYS A 57 -8.51 -15.54 3.96
CA LYS A 57 -9.75 -16.33 4.10
C LYS A 57 -11.02 -15.50 3.86
N ALA A 58 -10.96 -14.21 4.14
CA ALA A 58 -12.14 -13.34 4.06
C ALA A 58 -12.42 -12.83 2.65
N TRP A 59 -11.44 -12.91 1.73
CA TRP A 59 -11.61 -12.41 0.37
C TRP A 59 -12.49 -13.32 -0.45
N ARG A 60 -13.54 -12.76 -1.06
CA ARG A 60 -14.50 -13.50 -1.90
C ARG A 60 -14.37 -13.20 -3.38
N GLY A 61 -13.49 -12.26 -3.74
CA GLY A 61 -13.28 -11.86 -5.11
C GLY A 61 -12.28 -12.74 -5.85
N PRO A 62 -11.96 -12.38 -7.11
CA PRO A 62 -10.96 -13.12 -7.89
C PRO A 62 -9.55 -12.97 -7.30
N VAL A 63 -8.70 -13.93 -7.63
CA VAL A 63 -7.33 -13.98 -7.16
C VAL A 63 -6.38 -14.20 -8.32
N VAL A 64 -5.12 -13.81 -8.11
CA VAL A 64 -4.00 -14.21 -8.97
C VAL A 64 -2.96 -14.89 -8.09
N THR A 65 -2.42 -16.00 -8.57
CA THR A 65 -1.40 -16.75 -7.83
C THR A 65 -0.04 -16.45 -8.44
N LEU A 66 0.88 -15.95 -7.63
CA LEU A 66 2.21 -15.54 -8.05
C LEU A 66 3.25 -16.00 -7.04
N PRO A 67 4.51 -16.23 -7.48
CA PRO A 67 5.59 -16.55 -6.56
C PRO A 67 5.93 -15.33 -5.70
N THR A 68 6.21 -15.58 -4.42
CA THR A 68 6.65 -14.56 -3.48
C THR A 68 7.76 -15.14 -2.60
N LYS A 69 8.63 -14.27 -2.09
CA LYS A 69 9.69 -14.67 -1.17
C LYS A 69 9.19 -14.62 0.26
N GLU A 70 9.44 -15.70 1.00
CA GLU A 70 9.09 -15.76 2.42
C GLU A 70 10.26 -16.33 3.21
N GLU A 71 10.42 -15.86 4.44
CA GLU A 71 11.44 -16.37 5.35
C GLU A 71 10.86 -17.49 6.19
N VAL A 72 11.48 -18.68 6.10
CA VAL A 72 11.07 -19.87 6.86
C VAL A 72 12.32 -20.48 7.49
N GLY A 73 12.36 -20.52 8.81
CA GLY A 73 13.49 -21.08 9.54
C GLY A 73 14.82 -20.36 9.25
N GLY A 74 14.80 -19.05 9.06
CA GLY A 74 15.98 -18.27 8.74
C GLY A 74 16.41 -18.32 7.29
N LYS A 75 15.67 -19.03 6.42
CA LYS A 75 15.96 -19.14 5.00
C LYS A 75 14.90 -18.45 4.17
N LEU A 76 15.34 -17.74 3.12
CA LEU A 76 14.45 -17.12 2.16
C LEU A 76 14.06 -18.17 1.11
N ILE A 77 12.78 -18.50 1.05
CA ILE A 77 12.25 -19.47 0.08
C ILE A 77 11.21 -18.80 -0.81
N THR A 78 11.00 -19.40 -2.00
CA THR A 78 9.95 -18.95 -2.91
C THR A 78 8.73 -19.85 -2.71
N VAL A 79 7.58 -19.22 -2.43
CA VAL A 79 6.30 -19.92 -2.30
C VAL A 79 5.28 -19.28 -3.24
N MET A 80 4.29 -20.06 -3.66
CA MET A 80 3.17 -19.51 -4.43
C MET A 80 2.13 -18.94 -3.47
N ALA A 81 1.70 -17.71 -3.70
CA ALA A 81 0.71 -17.06 -2.87
C ALA A 81 -0.44 -16.52 -3.71
N ALA A 82 -1.65 -16.57 -3.16
CA ALA A 82 -2.84 -16.01 -3.79
C ALA A 82 -2.99 -14.55 -3.34
N PHE A 83 -3.02 -13.65 -4.30
CA PHE A 83 -3.21 -12.22 -4.08
C PHE A 83 -4.57 -11.78 -4.59
N ARG A 84 -5.13 -10.75 -3.96
CA ARG A 84 -6.40 -10.16 -4.38
C ARG A 84 -6.26 -9.56 -5.76
N LYS A 85 -7.24 -9.81 -6.61
CA LYS A 85 -7.34 -9.20 -7.94
C LYS A 85 -8.48 -8.20 -7.93
N TYR A 86 -8.19 -6.97 -8.32
CA TYR A 86 -9.17 -5.88 -8.35
C TYR A 86 -9.53 -5.53 -9.79
N ASP A 87 -10.77 -5.12 -10.00
CA ASP A 87 -11.24 -4.72 -11.34
C ASP A 87 -10.61 -3.40 -11.78
N THR A 88 -10.30 -2.52 -10.81
CA THR A 88 -9.74 -1.19 -11.08
C THR A 88 -8.67 -0.85 -10.05
N PRO A 89 -7.74 0.06 -10.40
CA PRO A 89 -6.81 0.59 -9.40
C PRO A 89 -7.53 1.26 -8.22
N GLU A 90 -8.62 1.97 -8.48
CA GLU A 90 -9.40 2.66 -7.45
C GLU A 90 -9.91 1.68 -6.40
N ALA A 91 -10.32 0.48 -6.82
CA ALA A 91 -10.79 -0.56 -5.90
C ALA A 91 -9.65 -1.03 -4.97
N ALA A 92 -8.43 -1.14 -5.49
CA ALA A 92 -7.26 -1.50 -4.68
C ALA A 92 -6.97 -0.43 -3.61
N PHE A 93 -7.02 0.83 -3.99
CA PHE A 93 -6.78 1.94 -3.06
C PHE A 93 -7.85 1.99 -1.97
N ALA A 94 -9.11 1.78 -2.33
CA ALA A 94 -10.21 1.72 -1.37
C ALA A 94 -10.07 0.52 -0.42
N ASP A 95 -9.67 -0.63 -0.93
CA ASP A 95 -9.53 -1.86 -0.13
C ASP A 95 -8.43 -1.74 0.92
N ARG A 96 -7.35 -0.99 0.64
CA ARG A 96 -6.32 -0.71 1.63
C ARG A 96 -6.92 -0.02 2.87
N VAL A 97 -7.75 0.97 2.67
CA VAL A 97 -8.42 1.68 3.78
C VAL A 97 -9.34 0.72 4.53
N LEU A 98 -10.10 -0.10 3.81
CA LEU A 98 -11.00 -1.07 4.42
C LEU A 98 -10.23 -2.08 5.29
N LEU A 99 -9.09 -2.56 4.83
CA LEU A 99 -8.23 -3.45 5.61
C LEU A 99 -7.77 -2.78 6.91
N PHE A 100 -7.35 -1.51 6.85
CA PHE A 100 -6.91 -0.80 8.05
C PHE A 100 -8.06 -0.56 9.01
N ARG A 101 -9.29 -0.42 8.52
CA ARG A 101 -10.48 -0.29 9.39
C ARG A 101 -10.88 -1.61 10.04
N THR A 102 -10.70 -2.74 9.35
CA THR A 102 -11.15 -4.03 9.87
C THR A 102 -10.12 -4.71 10.77
N LEU A 103 -8.84 -4.46 10.59
CA LEU A 103 -7.79 -5.08 11.39
C LEU A 103 -7.47 -4.22 12.62
N THR A 104 -7.70 -4.78 13.80
CA THR A 104 -7.53 -4.07 15.08
C THR A 104 -6.14 -3.43 15.22
N ARG A 105 -5.09 -4.12 14.73
CA ARG A 105 -3.71 -3.66 14.85
C ARG A 105 -3.44 -2.33 14.16
N TYR A 106 -4.31 -1.91 13.21
CA TYR A 106 -4.13 -0.66 12.45
C TYR A 106 -4.95 0.53 12.98
N GLN A 107 -5.67 0.36 14.09
CA GLN A 107 -6.58 1.42 14.57
C GLN A 107 -5.88 2.74 14.89
N ARG A 108 -4.62 2.68 15.32
CA ARG A 108 -3.86 3.91 15.62
C ARG A 108 -3.61 4.77 14.39
N LEU A 109 -3.65 4.19 13.19
CA LEU A 109 -3.40 4.93 11.94
C LEU A 109 -4.44 6.04 11.70
N PHE A 110 -5.63 5.90 12.25
CA PHE A 110 -6.72 6.86 12.01
C PHE A 110 -6.62 8.13 12.88
N GLN A 111 -5.56 8.24 13.68
CA GLN A 111 -5.34 9.36 14.60
C GLN A 111 -4.01 10.07 14.35
N VAL A 112 -3.52 10.04 13.10
CA VAL A 112 -2.23 10.66 12.75
C VAL A 112 -2.42 12.12 12.39
N ASP A 113 -1.41 12.93 12.72
CA ASP A 113 -1.38 14.35 12.38
C ASP A 113 -0.42 14.64 11.22
N THR A 114 0.62 13.83 11.05
CA THR A 114 1.66 14.05 10.06
C THR A 114 1.95 12.78 9.28
N PHE A 115 2.48 12.95 8.05
CA PHE A 115 2.85 11.79 7.25
C PHE A 115 4.02 11.00 7.88
N GLU A 116 4.93 11.69 8.58
CA GLU A 116 6.02 11.00 9.28
C GLU A 116 5.47 10.06 10.35
N MET A 117 4.46 10.50 11.10
CA MET A 117 3.82 9.68 12.11
C MET A 117 3.12 8.47 11.47
N GLU A 118 2.37 8.68 10.39
CA GLU A 118 1.69 7.57 9.71
C GLU A 118 2.69 6.54 9.20
N ALA A 119 3.79 6.98 8.59
CA ALA A 119 4.84 6.09 8.12
C ALA A 119 5.41 5.22 9.25
N ARG A 120 5.70 5.83 10.41
CA ARG A 120 6.23 5.10 11.55
C ARG A 120 5.22 4.14 12.16
N LEU A 121 3.95 4.54 12.21
CA LEU A 121 2.89 3.68 12.75
C LEU A 121 2.62 2.48 11.86
N LEU A 122 2.75 2.60 10.54
CA LEU A 122 2.59 1.47 9.63
C LEU A 122 3.54 0.34 10.02
N LYS A 123 4.82 0.66 10.28
CA LYS A 123 5.77 -0.34 10.75
C LYS A 123 5.41 -0.85 12.14
N ALA A 124 5.10 0.06 13.06
CA ALA A 124 4.75 -0.31 14.43
C ALA A 124 3.52 -1.22 14.49
N CYS A 125 2.57 -1.02 13.58
CA CYS A 125 1.37 -1.87 13.47
C CYS A 125 1.62 -3.19 12.74
N GLY A 126 2.82 -3.41 12.23
CA GLY A 126 3.19 -4.68 11.61
C GLY A 126 2.97 -4.77 10.11
N TYR A 127 2.83 -3.65 9.41
CA TYR A 127 2.66 -3.67 7.96
C TYR A 127 3.88 -4.24 7.24
N ALA A 128 5.07 -3.91 7.72
CA ALA A 128 6.33 -4.38 7.14
C ALA A 128 7.36 -4.67 8.23
N THR A 129 8.26 -5.61 7.94
CA THR A 129 9.34 -5.97 8.86
C THR A 129 10.63 -5.18 8.61
N ASP A 130 10.77 -4.57 7.43
CA ASP A 130 11.93 -3.77 7.06
C ASP A 130 12.10 -2.59 8.02
N SER A 131 13.24 -2.53 8.71
CA SER A 131 13.54 -1.47 9.67
C SER A 131 13.58 -0.08 9.02
N GLN A 132 13.83 -0.01 7.71
CA GLN A 132 13.93 1.22 6.94
C GLN A 132 12.61 1.59 6.24
N TYR A 133 11.55 0.85 6.50
CA TYR A 133 10.28 1.08 5.81
C TYR A 133 9.74 2.50 6.00
N PRO A 134 9.68 3.04 7.23
CA PRO A 134 9.21 4.42 7.42
C PRO A 134 10.07 5.44 6.67
N GLU A 135 11.38 5.29 6.71
CA GLU A 135 12.30 6.21 6.04
C GLU A 135 12.15 6.18 4.53
N LYS A 136 11.88 5.00 3.96
CA LYS A 136 11.62 4.86 2.52
C LYS A 136 10.35 5.60 2.12
N LEU A 137 9.27 5.47 2.89
CA LEU A 137 8.03 6.19 2.63
C LEU A 137 8.21 7.69 2.76
N ILE A 138 8.86 8.13 3.83
CA ILE A 138 9.11 9.56 4.08
C ILE A 138 9.93 10.17 2.95
N ALA A 139 10.97 9.45 2.50
CA ALA A 139 11.81 9.91 1.39
C ALA A 139 11.00 10.09 0.10
N ILE A 140 10.10 9.18 -0.21
CA ILE A 140 9.23 9.27 -1.39
C ILE A 140 8.30 10.48 -1.27
N VAL A 141 7.65 10.65 -0.13
CA VAL A 141 6.74 11.79 0.09
C VAL A 141 7.49 13.11 -0.12
N ARG A 142 8.69 13.24 0.45
CA ARG A 142 9.48 14.47 0.35
C ARG A 142 9.99 14.71 -1.07
N LYS A 143 10.54 13.68 -1.71
CA LYS A 143 11.13 13.80 -3.05
C LYS A 143 10.11 14.26 -4.08
N TYR A 144 8.89 13.75 -3.99
CA TYR A 144 7.85 14.04 -4.98
C TYR A 144 6.80 15.02 -4.47
N ASN A 145 7.02 15.63 -3.30
CA ASN A 145 6.13 16.63 -2.71
C ASN A 145 4.67 16.15 -2.64
N LEU A 146 4.49 14.96 -2.10
CA LEU A 146 3.18 14.30 -2.09
C LEU A 146 2.21 14.89 -1.06
N THR A 147 2.70 15.67 -0.09
CA THR A 147 1.82 16.32 0.89
C THR A 147 0.84 17.28 0.27
N ARG A 148 1.10 17.75 -0.96
CA ARG A 148 0.15 18.61 -1.68
C ARG A 148 -1.19 17.93 -1.93
N PHE A 149 -1.26 16.62 -1.79
CA PHE A 149 -2.51 15.86 -1.96
C PHE A 149 -3.26 15.63 -0.64
N ASP A 150 -2.72 16.09 0.49
CA ASP A 150 -3.29 15.85 1.83
C ASP A 150 -4.27 16.95 2.29
N ALA A 151 -4.73 17.76 1.41
CA ALA A 151 -5.61 18.88 1.76
C ALA A 151 -6.99 18.44 2.29
#